data_23b8d7d41990fc191f6bf26d65ef8d7d
#
_entry.id   23b8d7d41990fc191f6bf26d65ef8d7d
#
_cell.length_a   1.000
_cell.length_b   1.000
_cell.length_c   1.000
_cell.angle_alpha   90.00
_cell.angle_beta   90.00
_cell.angle_gamma   90.00
#
_symmetry.space_group_name_H-M   'P 1'
#
loop_
_entity.id
_entity.type
_entity.pdbx_description
1 polymer ?
#
loop_
_entity_poly.entity_id
_entity_poly.type
_entity_poly.pdbx_seq_one_letter_code
_entity_poly.pdbx_strand_id
1 'polypeptide(L)'
;MAMNASIKWTDGRQFLAESGSGHSVVMDGNPDNGGRNTGPRPMEMLLMGLGGCTSFDVIQILEKARQQVTDCHAELSAERADSVP
;
A
#
# COMPACT_ATOMS: atom_id res chain seq x y z
N MET A 1 -16.66 -7.19 -10.23
CA MET A 1 -16.86 -6.69 -8.85
C MET A 1 -16.17 -5.34 -8.70
N ALA A 2 -16.91 -4.36 -8.24
CA ALA A 2 -16.35 -3.01 -8.10
C ALA A 2 -15.67 -2.86 -6.74
N MET A 3 -14.56 -2.15 -6.73
CA MET A 3 -13.88 -1.76 -5.51
C MET A 3 -13.96 -0.25 -5.38
N ASN A 4 -14.15 0.22 -4.16
CA ASN A 4 -14.33 1.64 -3.90
C ASN A 4 -13.39 2.08 -2.78
N ALA A 5 -12.95 3.32 -2.86
CA ALA A 5 -12.16 3.94 -1.82
C ALA A 5 -12.47 5.43 -1.81
N SER A 6 -12.30 6.04 -0.66
CA SER A 6 -12.40 7.50 -0.54
C SER A 6 -11.14 8.02 0.14
N ILE A 7 -10.69 9.19 -0.30
CA ILE A 7 -9.49 9.83 0.21
C ILE A 7 -9.88 11.23 0.66
N LYS A 8 -9.63 11.53 1.92
CA LYS A 8 -9.97 12.83 2.49
C LYS A 8 -8.71 13.51 3.00
N TRP A 9 -8.52 14.77 2.59
CA TRP A 9 -7.45 15.58 3.13
C TRP A 9 -7.82 15.99 4.56
N THR A 10 -6.89 15.79 5.47
CA THR A 10 -7.14 16.13 6.87
C THR A 10 -6.37 17.37 7.30
N ASP A 11 -5.09 17.44 6.97
CA ASP A 11 -4.26 18.60 7.31
C ASP A 11 -2.90 18.45 6.62
N GLY A 12 -2.25 19.55 6.29
CA GLY A 12 -0.92 19.54 5.71
C GLY A 12 -0.81 18.62 4.49
N ARG A 13 -0.11 17.53 4.63
CA ARG A 13 0.02 16.48 3.59
C ARG A 13 -0.60 15.16 4.05
N GLN A 14 -1.40 15.22 5.10
CA GLN A 14 -2.03 14.03 5.66
C GLN A 14 -3.39 13.79 5.00
N PHE A 15 -3.63 12.53 4.63
CA PHE A 15 -4.89 12.11 4.03
C PHE A 15 -5.38 10.86 4.75
N LEU A 16 -6.68 10.80 4.94
CA LEU A 16 -7.33 9.59 5.46
C LEU A 16 -7.95 8.83 4.29
N ALA A 17 -7.50 7.62 4.10
CA ALA A 17 -8.03 6.74 3.05
C ALA A 17 -8.94 5.71 3.68
N GLU A 18 -10.09 5.48 3.07
CA GLU A 18 -11.03 4.47 3.52
C GLU A 18 -11.35 3.51 2.38
N SER A 19 -11.24 2.23 2.64
CA SER A 19 -11.59 1.21 1.65
C SER A 19 -13.08 0.89 1.74
N GLY A 20 -13.63 0.43 0.62
CA GLY A 20 -15.02 -0.03 0.60
C GLY A 20 -15.27 -1.21 1.52
N SER A 21 -14.23 -1.92 1.93
CA SER A 21 -14.35 -3.05 2.86
C SER A 21 -14.38 -2.61 4.34
N GLY A 22 -14.30 -1.31 4.61
CA GLY A 22 -14.47 -0.80 5.98
C GLY A 22 -13.18 -0.61 6.75
N HIS A 23 -12.06 -0.39 6.07
CA HIS A 23 -10.77 -0.17 6.72
C HIS A 23 -10.22 1.21 6.37
N SER A 24 -9.52 1.81 7.33
CA SER A 24 -8.96 3.15 7.15
C SER A 24 -7.44 3.12 7.29
N VAL A 25 -6.78 3.94 6.49
CA VAL A 25 -5.32 4.10 6.52
C VAL A 25 -5.01 5.59 6.44
N VAL A 26 -4.05 6.03 7.26
CA VAL A 26 -3.53 7.39 7.17
C VAL A 26 -2.31 7.39 6.26
N MET A 27 -2.30 8.31 5.29
CA MET A 27 -1.13 8.56 4.45
C MET A 27 -0.60 9.94 4.74
N ASP A 28 0.71 10.10 4.68
CA ASP A 28 1.31 11.40 4.95
C ASP A 28 2.57 11.57 4.11
N GLY A 29 3.10 12.76 4.13
CA GLY A 29 4.32 13.10 3.42
C GLY A 29 5.54 13.09 4.31
N ASN A 30 6.68 13.23 3.65
CA ASN A 30 7.96 13.43 4.28
C ASN A 30 7.99 14.82 4.92
N PRO A 31 8.61 15.02 6.10
CA PRO A 31 8.74 16.35 6.70
C PRO A 31 9.37 17.38 5.78
N ASP A 32 10.31 16.99 4.92
CA ASP A 32 10.92 17.91 3.97
C ASP A 32 9.94 18.44 2.93
N ASN A 33 8.83 17.77 2.72
CA ASN A 33 7.79 18.14 1.75
C ASN A 33 6.50 18.61 2.41
N GLY A 34 6.57 19.00 3.67
CA GLY A 34 5.41 19.53 4.39
C GLY A 34 4.59 18.49 5.12
N GLY A 35 5.04 17.26 5.14
CA GLY A 35 4.39 16.19 5.88
C GLY A 35 4.87 16.12 7.33
N ARG A 36 4.26 15.23 8.08
CA ARG A 36 4.63 15.02 9.49
C ARG A 36 4.99 13.56 9.77
N ASN A 37 5.09 12.76 8.73
CA ASN A 37 5.47 11.35 8.84
C ASN A 37 4.55 10.56 9.76
N THR A 38 3.25 10.82 9.67
CA THR A 38 2.25 10.13 10.50
C THR A 38 1.71 8.87 9.83
N GLY A 39 2.14 8.58 8.62
CA GLY A 39 1.73 7.40 7.88
C GLY A 39 2.61 7.20 6.66
N PRO A 40 2.41 6.09 5.95
CA PRO A 40 3.19 5.83 4.74
C PRO A 40 2.88 6.85 3.65
N ARG A 41 3.81 7.01 2.72
CA ARG A 41 3.62 7.85 1.53
C ARG A 41 2.63 7.14 0.60
N PRO A 42 1.85 7.92 -0.18
CA PRO A 42 0.95 7.30 -1.16
C PRO A 42 1.64 6.31 -2.09
N MET A 43 2.83 6.63 -2.55
CA MET A 43 3.59 5.71 -3.42
C MET A 43 4.03 4.45 -2.68
N GLU A 44 4.33 4.56 -1.39
CA GLU A 44 4.63 3.39 -0.58
C GLU A 44 3.41 2.48 -0.44
N MET A 45 2.21 3.07 -0.37
CA MET A 45 0.98 2.29 -0.32
C MET A 45 0.79 1.46 -1.60
N LEU A 46 1.12 2.04 -2.74
CA LEU A 46 1.06 1.29 -4.01
C LEU A 46 2.03 0.12 -3.99
N LEU A 47 3.23 0.35 -3.51
CA LEU A 47 4.25 -0.68 -3.42
C LEU A 47 3.84 -1.80 -2.48
N MET A 48 3.32 -1.44 -1.30
CA MET A 48 2.81 -2.41 -0.33
C MET A 48 1.63 -3.20 -0.89
N GLY A 49 0.74 -2.53 -1.60
CA GLY A 49 -0.40 -3.19 -2.23
C GLY A 49 0.04 -4.19 -3.29
N LEU A 50 1.04 -3.83 -4.09
CA LEU A 50 1.59 -4.73 -5.09
C LEU A 50 2.17 -5.98 -4.44
N GLY A 51 2.96 -5.79 -3.39
CA GLY A 51 3.52 -6.92 -2.65
C GLY A 51 2.45 -7.79 -2.01
N GLY A 52 1.41 -7.16 -1.47
CA GLY A 52 0.30 -7.88 -0.87
C GLY A 52 -0.47 -8.71 -1.88
N CYS A 53 -0.79 -8.13 -3.03
CA CYS A 53 -1.51 -8.85 -4.09
C CYS A 53 -0.72 -10.04 -4.60
N THR A 54 0.58 -9.84 -4.84
CA THR A 54 1.43 -10.89 -5.36
C THR A 54 1.55 -12.04 -4.35
N SER A 55 1.77 -11.71 -3.08
CA SER A 55 1.90 -12.71 -2.03
C SER A 55 0.59 -13.47 -1.82
N PHE A 56 -0.53 -12.76 -1.86
CA PHE A 56 -1.85 -13.36 -1.74
C PHE A 56 -2.05 -14.43 -2.84
N ASP A 57 -1.73 -14.07 -4.09
CA ASP A 57 -1.89 -14.98 -5.21
C ASP A 57 -0.99 -16.21 -5.08
N VAL A 58 0.25 -16.01 -4.64
CA VAL A 58 1.19 -17.11 -4.44
C VAL A 58 0.65 -18.09 -3.38
N ILE A 59 0.17 -17.56 -2.26
CA ILE A 59 -0.40 -18.41 -1.20
C ILE A 59 -1.60 -19.20 -1.73
N GLN A 60 -2.51 -18.54 -2.47
CA GLN A 60 -3.68 -19.21 -3.02
C GLN A 60 -3.29 -20.32 -3.98
N ILE A 61 -2.32 -20.07 -4.85
CA ILE A 61 -1.87 -21.07 -5.82
C ILE A 61 -1.27 -22.27 -5.11
N LEU A 62 -0.43 -22.03 -4.11
CA LEU A 62 0.21 -23.11 -3.37
C LEU A 62 -0.79 -23.93 -2.56
N GLU A 63 -1.78 -23.29 -1.97
CA GLU A 63 -2.83 -23.99 -1.23
C GLU A 63 -3.69 -24.86 -2.15
N LYS A 64 -4.02 -24.34 -3.32
CA LYS A 64 -4.77 -25.13 -4.31
C LYS A 64 -3.96 -26.32 -4.80
N ALA A 65 -2.64 -26.21 -4.85
CA ALA A 65 -1.75 -27.31 -5.20
C ALA A 65 -1.47 -28.22 -4.00
N ARG A 66 -2.17 -28.03 -2.89
CA ARG A 66 -2.06 -28.83 -1.67
C ARG A 66 -0.67 -28.79 -1.05
N GLN A 67 0.03 -27.66 -1.22
CA GLN A 67 1.30 -27.42 -0.56
C GLN A 67 1.04 -26.80 0.80
N GLN A 68 1.79 -27.21 1.80
CA GLN A 68 1.71 -26.61 3.12
C GLN A 68 2.67 -25.44 3.19
N VAL A 69 2.12 -24.25 3.31
CA VAL A 69 2.93 -23.03 3.38
C VAL A 69 3.12 -22.64 4.84
N THR A 70 4.37 -22.56 5.27
CA THR A 70 4.70 -22.19 6.65
C THR A 70 5.17 -20.76 6.80
N ASP A 71 5.58 -20.12 5.69
CA ASP A 71 6.03 -18.74 5.73
C ASP A 71 5.96 -18.15 4.33
N CYS A 72 5.82 -16.83 4.28
CA CYS A 72 5.84 -16.10 3.01
C CYS A 72 6.35 -14.69 3.28
N HIS A 73 7.33 -14.28 2.51
CA HIS A 73 7.95 -12.98 2.70
C HIS A 73 8.24 -12.37 1.34
N ALA A 74 8.01 -11.08 1.20
CA ALA A 74 8.32 -10.36 -0.03
C ALA A 74 8.96 -9.02 0.32
N GLU A 75 10.02 -8.69 -0.39
CA GLU A 75 10.66 -7.38 -0.28
C GLU A 75 10.58 -6.72 -1.64
N LEU A 76 10.17 -5.47 -1.65
CA LEU A 76 10.00 -4.70 -2.87
C LEU A 76 10.78 -3.40 -2.76
N SER A 77 11.34 -2.97 -3.86
CA SER A 77 11.99 -1.66 -3.93
C SER A 77 11.56 -0.96 -5.21
N ALA A 78 11.49 0.34 -5.14
CA ALA A 78 11.16 1.16 -6.30
C ALA A 78 11.89 2.49 -6.18
N GLU A 79 12.25 3.04 -7.32
CA GLU A 79 12.90 4.34 -7.37
C GLU A 79 12.06 5.29 -8.21
N ARG A 80 11.98 6.54 -7.77
CA ARG A 80 11.33 7.59 -8.54
C ARG A 80 12.36 8.24 -9.44
N ALA A 81 11.91 8.68 -10.61
CA ALA A 81 12.79 9.43 -11.50
C ALA A 81 13.19 10.74 -10.81
N ASP A 82 14.47 11.13 -10.92
CA ASP A 82 14.96 12.36 -10.33
C ASP A 82 14.43 13.60 -11.01
N SER A 83 14.03 13.47 -12.27
CA SER A 83 13.48 14.59 -13.03
C SER A 83 12.02 14.32 -13.37
N VAL A 84 11.21 15.36 -13.28
CA VAL A 84 9.79 15.29 -13.60
C VAL A 84 9.62 15.87 -15.01
N PRO A 85 8.93 15.15 -15.89
CA PRO A 85 8.67 15.66 -17.24
C PRO A 85 7.87 16.96 -17.21
#